data_13517fb89e719f1db781cf5e81f26934
#
_entry.id   13517fb89e719f1db781cf5e81f26934
#
_cell.length_a   1.000
_cell.length_b   1.000
_cell.length_c   1.000
_cell.angle_alpha   90.00
_cell.angle_beta   90.00
_cell.angle_gamma   90.00
#
_symmetry.space_group_name_H-M   'P 1'
#
loop_
_entity.id
_entity.type
_entity.pdbx_description
1 polymer ?
#
loop_
_entity_poly.entity_id
_entity_poly.type
_entity_poly.pdbx_seq_one_letter_code
_entity_poly.pdbx_strand_id
1 'polypeptide(L)'
;SDNATYLGYTKDANARDPLTDLLLYYAGETNQEPTLEYTKNGIEYHLVSDVNIFCEENYDTKTCKRVYLYATTNPAAGAPILDIKIDNTAIIDGWQTVRTQNGKALYDDMDDHASNMWFIHMKRIKEDPKYISEVVIGWGSDSEAKAKLLEAGCNYMLTKDLNDGVGIHSDYVYLGYKRTDDPNEAIRDIVSIHDEDWTTYTKNGATYYKIEGNLNSWTHKVADDIYLFYTKDAKAGSPITSLGTSGSVANWSHGEGNRYVVKTV
;
A
#
# COMPACT_ATOMS: atom_id res chain seq x y z
N SER A 1 -10.77 31.61 -4.50
CA SER A 1 -10.78 30.93 -5.81
C SER A 1 -9.92 29.69 -5.67
N ASP A 2 -10.54 28.53 -5.80
CA ASP A 2 -9.87 27.25 -5.72
C ASP A 2 -8.92 27.12 -6.92
N ASN A 3 -7.64 27.24 -6.67
CA ASN A 3 -6.61 27.01 -7.68
C ASN A 3 -6.47 25.48 -7.86
N ALA A 4 -7.19 24.92 -8.82
CA ALA A 4 -7.06 23.51 -9.17
C ALA A 4 -5.75 23.29 -9.96
N THR A 5 -4.94 22.31 -9.54
CA THR A 5 -3.77 21.86 -10.26
C THR A 5 -4.13 20.65 -11.12
N TYR A 6 -3.75 20.66 -12.39
CA TYR A 6 -4.00 19.58 -13.33
C TYR A 6 -2.70 18.94 -13.79
N LEU A 7 -2.65 17.61 -13.83
CA LEU A 7 -1.58 16.84 -14.45
C LEU A 7 -2.04 16.42 -15.86
N GLY A 8 -1.34 16.90 -16.89
CA GLY A 8 -1.55 16.49 -18.27
C GLY A 8 -0.49 15.49 -18.72
N TYR A 9 -0.88 14.48 -19.49
CA TYR A 9 0.02 13.53 -20.13
C TYR A 9 -0.52 13.07 -21.48
N THR A 10 0.35 12.54 -22.34
CA THR A 10 -0.02 11.98 -23.65
C THR A 10 0.31 10.50 -23.73
N LYS A 11 -0.50 9.77 -24.49
CA LYS A 11 -0.28 8.36 -24.86
C LYS A 11 0.19 8.21 -26.31
N ASP A 12 0.56 9.31 -26.97
CA ASP A 12 1.07 9.27 -28.33
C ASP A 12 2.46 8.63 -28.36
N ALA A 13 2.56 7.47 -29.01
CA ALA A 13 3.82 6.74 -29.15
C ALA A 13 4.92 7.51 -29.93
N ASN A 14 4.55 8.58 -30.65
CA ASN A 14 5.49 9.42 -31.40
C ASN A 14 5.95 10.64 -30.60
N ALA A 15 5.42 10.87 -29.42
CA ALA A 15 5.70 12.10 -28.66
C ALA A 15 7.15 12.16 -28.14
N ARG A 16 7.61 11.13 -27.44
CA ARG A 16 8.97 10.95 -26.87
C ARG A 16 9.12 9.53 -26.32
N ASP A 17 10.30 9.27 -25.72
CA ASP A 17 10.53 8.07 -24.92
C ASP A 17 9.48 7.94 -23.81
N PRO A 18 8.96 6.73 -23.56
CA PRO A 18 7.92 6.54 -22.56
C PRO A 18 8.45 6.84 -21.15
N LEU A 19 7.61 7.41 -20.31
CA LEU A 19 7.90 7.54 -18.89
C LEU A 19 8.03 6.15 -18.27
N THR A 20 9.06 5.97 -17.46
CA THR A 20 9.35 4.72 -16.78
C THR A 20 9.16 4.82 -15.26
N ASP A 21 9.19 6.03 -14.69
CA ASP A 21 8.87 6.25 -13.29
C ASP A 21 8.46 7.69 -12.99
N LEU A 22 7.70 7.84 -11.89
CA LEU A 22 7.35 9.10 -11.27
C LEU A 22 7.84 9.10 -9.83
N LEU A 23 8.23 10.28 -9.35
CA LEU A 23 8.74 10.49 -8.00
C LEU A 23 8.12 11.76 -7.41
N LEU A 24 7.67 11.70 -6.17
CA LEU A 24 7.32 12.87 -5.38
C LEU A 24 8.54 13.34 -4.60
N TYR A 25 8.85 14.63 -4.66
CA TYR A 25 9.87 15.23 -3.84
C TYR A 25 9.22 16.09 -2.77
N TYR A 26 9.28 15.59 -1.52
CA TYR A 26 8.80 16.31 -0.36
C TYR A 26 9.91 17.24 0.15
N ALA A 27 9.73 18.54 -0.04
CA ALA A 27 10.69 19.57 0.37
C ALA A 27 10.43 20.10 1.80
N GLY A 28 9.35 19.64 2.45
CA GLY A 28 8.95 20.11 3.77
C GLY A 28 8.45 21.55 3.76
N GLU A 29 8.58 22.23 4.91
CA GLU A 29 8.14 23.62 5.10
C GLU A 29 9.19 24.64 4.66
N THR A 30 10.21 24.23 3.92
CA THR A 30 11.26 25.13 3.46
C THR A 30 10.79 25.96 2.27
N ASN A 31 11.30 27.19 2.16
CA ASN A 31 11.10 28.02 0.96
C ASN A 31 12.08 27.66 -0.16
N GLN A 32 12.69 26.49 -0.11
CA GLN A 32 13.65 26.06 -1.12
C GLN A 32 12.90 25.71 -2.42
N GLU A 33 13.27 26.36 -3.50
CA GLU A 33 12.78 26.04 -4.82
C GLU A 33 13.25 24.64 -5.26
N PRO A 34 12.45 23.90 -6.03
CA PRO A 34 12.86 22.59 -6.53
C PRO A 34 14.03 22.73 -7.50
N THR A 35 14.95 21.77 -7.45
CA THR A 35 15.99 21.67 -8.49
C THR A 35 15.39 21.11 -9.77
N LEU A 36 16.00 21.44 -10.94
CA LEU A 36 15.52 20.91 -12.22
C LEU A 36 15.70 19.39 -12.34
N GLU A 37 16.68 18.86 -11.61
CA GLU A 37 17.07 17.45 -11.65
C GLU A 37 17.23 16.93 -10.21
N TYR A 38 16.84 15.66 -10.02
CA TYR A 38 17.02 14.92 -8.79
C TYR A 38 17.53 13.51 -9.10
N THR A 39 18.56 13.07 -8.40
CA THR A 39 19.13 11.72 -8.59
C THR A 39 18.73 10.81 -7.43
N LYS A 40 18.12 9.67 -7.75
CA LYS A 40 17.78 8.60 -6.80
C LYS A 40 18.36 7.27 -7.29
N ASN A 41 19.19 6.63 -6.46
CA ASN A 41 19.81 5.34 -6.78
C ASN A 41 20.55 5.33 -8.15
N GLY A 42 21.18 6.43 -8.51
CA GLY A 42 21.90 6.55 -9.80
C GLY A 42 21.00 6.82 -11.01
N ILE A 43 19.69 7.00 -10.81
CA ILE A 43 18.75 7.36 -11.86
C ILE A 43 18.41 8.84 -11.72
N GLU A 44 18.52 9.57 -12.82
CA GLU A 44 18.15 10.97 -12.90
C GLU A 44 16.66 11.14 -13.21
N TYR A 45 16.01 11.99 -12.45
CA TYR A 45 14.62 12.41 -12.60
C TYR A 45 14.60 13.91 -12.89
N HIS A 46 13.74 14.32 -13.82
CA HIS A 46 13.56 15.72 -14.19
C HIS A 46 12.29 16.28 -13.58
N LEU A 47 12.35 17.52 -13.13
CA LEU A 47 11.19 18.23 -12.60
C LEU A 47 10.10 18.37 -13.67
N VAL A 48 8.90 17.91 -13.37
CA VAL A 48 7.75 18.03 -14.28
C VAL A 48 7.23 19.46 -14.29
N SER A 49 7.16 20.09 -13.11
CA SER A 49 6.72 21.48 -12.94
C SER A 49 7.21 22.01 -11.61
N ASP A 50 7.51 23.31 -11.55
CA ASP A 50 7.80 24.06 -10.33
C ASP A 50 6.55 24.37 -9.48
N VAL A 51 5.40 23.94 -9.93
CA VAL A 51 4.15 24.06 -9.18
C VAL A 51 4.16 23.07 -8.02
N ASN A 52 3.97 23.60 -6.81
CA ASN A 52 3.70 22.77 -5.65
C ASN A 52 2.36 22.04 -5.86
N ILE A 53 2.42 20.72 -6.03
CA ILE A 53 1.23 19.91 -6.27
C ILE A 53 0.42 19.62 -5.01
N PHE A 54 0.99 19.92 -3.84
CA PHE A 54 0.31 19.78 -2.56
C PHE A 54 0.66 20.99 -1.69
N CYS A 55 -0.33 21.79 -1.37
CA CYS A 55 -0.21 22.88 -0.44
C CYS A 55 -1.29 22.76 0.63
N GLU A 56 -0.93 22.19 1.77
CA GLU A 56 -1.69 22.38 2.99
C GLU A 56 -1.09 23.60 3.73
N GLU A 57 -1.85 24.68 3.81
CA GLU A 57 -1.45 25.85 4.57
C GLU A 57 -1.56 25.51 6.06
N ASN A 58 -0.43 25.47 6.77
CA ASN A 58 -0.47 25.41 8.21
C ASN A 58 -1.10 26.71 8.72
N TYR A 59 -2.29 26.60 9.31
CA TYR A 59 -3.11 27.75 9.73
C TYR A 59 -2.39 28.69 10.70
N ASP A 60 -1.52 28.14 11.56
CA ASP A 60 -0.80 28.88 12.59
C ASP A 60 0.48 29.56 12.06
N THR A 61 1.17 28.95 11.10
CA THR A 61 2.46 29.43 10.61
C THR A 61 2.40 30.02 9.21
N LYS A 62 1.30 29.85 8.49
CA LYS A 62 1.13 30.20 7.07
C LYS A 62 2.21 29.59 6.16
N THR A 63 2.82 28.51 6.60
CA THR A 63 3.77 27.75 5.81
C THR A 63 3.04 26.63 5.07
N CYS A 64 3.47 26.36 3.87
CA CYS A 64 2.90 25.36 2.99
C CYS A 64 3.93 24.24 2.84
N LYS A 65 3.53 23.01 3.14
CA LYS A 65 4.36 21.84 2.82
C LYS A 65 4.48 21.73 1.30
N ARG A 66 5.70 21.57 0.82
CA ARG A 66 5.98 21.61 -0.61
C ARG A 66 6.26 20.22 -1.14
N VAL A 67 5.51 19.82 -2.15
CA VAL A 67 5.68 18.55 -2.85
C VAL A 67 5.74 18.81 -4.35
N TYR A 68 6.78 18.31 -5.01
CA TYR A 68 7.02 18.48 -6.43
C TYR A 68 7.03 17.13 -7.13
N LEU A 69 6.56 17.10 -8.38
CA LEU A 69 6.54 15.90 -9.21
C LEU A 69 7.76 15.86 -10.12
N TYR A 70 8.47 14.76 -10.09
CA TYR A 70 9.57 14.42 -10.97
C TYR A 70 9.25 13.18 -11.80
N ALA A 71 9.84 13.08 -12.96
CA ALA A 71 9.65 11.96 -13.88
C ALA A 71 10.99 11.55 -14.53
N THR A 72 11.08 10.29 -14.95
CA THR A 72 12.21 9.78 -15.71
C THR A 72 11.73 8.88 -16.86
N THR A 73 12.53 8.85 -17.94
CA THR A 73 12.38 7.89 -19.05
C THR A 73 13.45 6.80 -19.02
N ASN A 74 14.30 6.79 -17.97
CA ASN A 74 15.36 5.80 -17.84
C ASN A 74 14.78 4.39 -17.64
N PRO A 75 15.06 3.43 -18.54
CA PRO A 75 14.49 2.07 -18.43
C PRO A 75 14.94 1.30 -17.18
N ALA A 76 16.04 1.73 -16.53
CA ALA A 76 16.48 1.15 -15.27
C ALA A 76 15.52 1.47 -14.09
N ALA A 77 14.65 2.49 -14.22
CA ALA A 77 13.66 2.84 -13.22
C ALA A 77 12.44 1.90 -13.22
N GLY A 78 12.16 1.24 -14.34
CA GLY A 78 11.04 0.30 -14.47
C GLY A 78 10.53 0.16 -15.89
N ALA A 79 9.47 -0.67 -16.02
CA ALA A 79 8.74 -0.80 -17.28
C ALA A 79 8.01 0.52 -17.62
N PRO A 80 7.72 0.78 -18.89
CA PRO A 80 6.94 1.94 -19.30
C PRO A 80 5.61 2.09 -18.56
N ILE A 81 5.30 3.32 -18.18
CA ILE A 81 4.00 3.66 -17.59
C ILE A 81 2.95 3.64 -18.70
N LEU A 82 1.89 2.85 -18.51
CA LEU A 82 0.78 2.72 -19.46
C LEU A 82 -0.32 3.76 -19.21
N ASP A 83 -0.50 4.14 -17.94
CA ASP A 83 -1.52 5.09 -17.52
C ASP A 83 -1.17 5.76 -16.20
N ILE A 84 -1.73 6.96 -15.97
CA ILE A 84 -1.58 7.74 -14.74
C ILE A 84 -2.97 8.14 -14.28
N LYS A 85 -3.21 8.04 -12.97
CA LYS A 85 -4.47 8.42 -12.34
C LYS A 85 -4.20 9.21 -11.07
N ILE A 86 -5.02 10.22 -10.80
CA ILE A 86 -5.06 10.92 -9.52
C ILE A 86 -6.35 10.53 -8.81
N ASP A 87 -6.25 10.07 -7.58
CA ASP A 87 -7.37 9.57 -6.79
C ASP A 87 -7.10 9.80 -5.29
N ASN A 88 -8.16 9.87 -4.50
CA ASN A 88 -8.05 9.98 -3.04
C ASN A 88 -7.94 8.62 -2.33
N THR A 89 -7.88 7.53 -3.07
CA THR A 89 -7.69 6.17 -2.57
C THR A 89 -6.21 5.85 -2.53
N ALA A 90 -5.67 5.46 -1.38
CA ALA A 90 -4.24 5.23 -1.19
C ALA A 90 -3.71 4.06 -2.02
N ILE A 91 -4.45 2.96 -2.11
CA ILE A 91 -4.12 1.78 -2.90
C ILE A 91 -5.28 1.46 -3.84
N ILE A 92 -4.98 1.40 -5.13
CA ILE A 92 -5.91 0.98 -6.19
C ILE A 92 -5.38 -0.31 -6.77
N ASP A 93 -6.22 -1.34 -6.83
CA ASP A 93 -5.84 -2.67 -7.30
C ASP A 93 -5.20 -2.63 -8.69
N GLY A 94 -3.99 -3.18 -8.78
CA GLY A 94 -3.20 -3.21 -10.02
C GLY A 94 -2.47 -1.92 -10.37
N TRP A 95 -2.57 -0.87 -9.55
CA TRP A 95 -1.86 0.39 -9.72
C TRP A 95 -0.75 0.54 -8.68
N GLN A 96 0.34 1.16 -9.07
CA GLN A 96 1.44 1.51 -8.19
C GLN A 96 1.27 2.96 -7.74
N THR A 97 1.16 3.19 -6.43
CA THR A 97 1.11 4.55 -5.87
C THR A 97 2.49 5.19 -5.90
N VAL A 98 2.59 6.41 -6.42
CA VAL A 98 3.83 7.19 -6.45
C VAL A 98 4.22 7.57 -5.02
N ARG A 99 5.49 7.39 -4.67
CA ARG A 99 6.04 7.66 -3.33
C ARG A 99 6.97 8.84 -3.33
N THR A 100 7.29 9.32 -2.14
CA THR A 100 8.30 10.36 -1.93
C THR A 100 9.71 9.82 -2.24
N GLN A 101 10.68 10.74 -2.33
CA GLN A 101 12.09 10.42 -2.54
C GLN A 101 12.65 9.46 -1.48
N ASN A 102 12.08 9.47 -0.28
CA ASN A 102 12.47 8.60 0.84
C ASN A 102 11.78 7.23 0.78
N GLY A 103 10.97 6.96 -0.24
CA GLY A 103 10.20 5.73 -0.38
C GLY A 103 8.98 5.66 0.54
N LYS A 104 8.66 6.74 1.24
CA LYS A 104 7.52 6.86 2.14
C LYS A 104 6.22 7.11 1.39
N ALA A 105 5.11 6.67 1.98
CA ALA A 105 3.81 7.15 1.56
C ALA A 105 3.65 8.63 1.94
N LEU A 106 2.84 9.37 1.18
CA LEU A 106 2.57 10.78 1.49
C LEU A 106 2.02 10.98 2.91
N TYR A 107 1.31 10.02 3.46
CA TYR A 107 0.80 10.06 4.84
C TYR A 107 1.88 10.25 5.91
N ASP A 108 3.07 9.66 5.72
CA ASP A 108 4.14 9.71 6.73
C ASP A 108 4.90 11.03 6.71
N ASP A 109 4.91 11.71 5.56
CA ASP A 109 5.61 12.98 5.39
C ASP A 109 4.69 14.20 5.68
N MET A 110 3.39 13.94 5.96
CA MET A 110 2.39 14.98 6.16
C MET A 110 1.56 14.67 7.41
N ASP A 111 1.45 15.64 8.32
CA ASP A 111 0.69 15.51 9.57
C ASP A 111 -0.74 14.98 9.36
N ASP A 112 -1.23 14.22 10.34
CA ASP A 112 -2.49 13.46 10.41
C ASP A 112 -3.81 14.20 10.08
N HIS A 113 -3.76 15.46 9.69
CA HIS A 113 -4.94 16.30 9.53
C HIS A 113 -5.44 16.42 8.09
N ALA A 114 -4.79 15.76 7.14
CA ALA A 114 -5.19 15.82 5.73
C ALA A 114 -6.41 14.91 5.46
N SER A 115 -7.60 15.40 5.76
CA SER A 115 -8.86 14.70 5.44
C SER A 115 -9.14 14.51 3.95
N ASN A 116 -8.33 15.10 3.06
CA ASN A 116 -8.51 15.07 1.60
C ASN A 116 -7.19 14.88 0.86
N MET A 117 -6.46 13.83 1.16
CA MET A 117 -5.24 13.52 0.41
C MET A 117 -5.56 12.96 -0.97
N TRP A 118 -4.79 13.39 -1.96
CA TRP A 118 -4.81 12.87 -3.31
C TRP A 118 -3.51 12.16 -3.63
N PHE A 119 -3.62 11.00 -4.25
CA PHE A 119 -2.48 10.18 -4.63
C PHE A 119 -2.34 10.17 -6.15
N ILE A 120 -1.10 10.07 -6.61
CA ILE A 120 -0.78 9.81 -8.01
C ILE A 120 -0.51 8.32 -8.13
N HIS A 121 -1.17 7.66 -9.06
CA HIS A 121 -1.02 6.24 -9.34
C HIS A 121 -0.51 6.02 -10.75
N MET A 122 0.37 5.03 -10.92
CA MET A 122 0.92 4.59 -12.20
C MET A 122 0.43 3.18 -12.49
N LYS A 123 0.00 2.92 -13.71
CA LYS A 123 -0.26 1.56 -14.19
C LYS A 123 0.84 1.12 -15.15
N ARG A 124 1.47 -0.04 -14.89
CA ARG A 124 2.56 -0.59 -15.70
C ARG A 124 2.21 -1.92 -16.34
N ILE A 125 1.14 -2.57 -15.91
CA ILE A 125 0.67 -3.87 -16.37
C ILE A 125 -0.70 -3.74 -17.01
N LYS A 126 -0.95 -4.50 -18.09
CA LYS A 126 -2.25 -4.52 -18.77
C LYS A 126 -3.24 -5.42 -18.03
N GLU A 127 -2.76 -6.57 -17.59
CA GLU A 127 -3.54 -7.60 -16.91
C GLU A 127 -2.91 -7.87 -15.54
N ASP A 128 -3.75 -8.08 -14.53
CA ASP A 128 -3.28 -8.40 -13.19
C ASP A 128 -2.65 -9.79 -13.17
N PRO A 129 -1.47 -9.95 -12.53
CA PRO A 129 -0.87 -11.25 -12.35
C PRO A 129 -1.81 -12.19 -11.59
N LYS A 130 -1.73 -13.48 -11.89
CA LYS A 130 -2.74 -14.45 -11.49
C LYS A 130 -2.72 -14.81 -10.01
N TYR A 131 -1.54 -14.95 -9.42
CA TYR A 131 -1.37 -15.56 -8.10
C TYR A 131 -1.00 -14.53 -7.03
N ILE A 132 -1.39 -14.77 -5.78
CA ILE A 132 -0.94 -14.01 -4.62
C ILE A 132 0.47 -14.46 -4.24
N SER A 133 1.42 -13.52 -4.18
CA SER A 133 2.83 -13.81 -3.86
C SER A 133 3.24 -13.39 -2.45
N GLU A 134 2.57 -12.40 -1.89
CA GLU A 134 2.86 -11.85 -0.58
C GLU A 134 1.58 -11.26 0.05
N VAL A 135 1.46 -11.36 1.36
CA VAL A 135 0.40 -10.74 2.15
C VAL A 135 1.05 -9.94 3.27
N VAL A 136 0.56 -8.73 3.48
CA VAL A 136 1.04 -7.78 4.48
C VAL A 136 -0.14 -7.32 5.32
N ILE A 137 0.07 -7.16 6.62
CA ILE A 137 -0.92 -6.58 7.54
C ILE A 137 -0.52 -5.13 7.81
N GLY A 138 -1.42 -4.18 7.58
CA GLY A 138 -1.30 -2.80 8.04
C GLY A 138 -2.17 -2.58 9.26
N TRP A 139 -1.66 -1.90 10.28
CA TRP A 139 -2.39 -1.58 11.51
C TRP A 139 -2.05 -0.19 12.03
N GLY A 140 -2.94 0.39 12.84
CA GLY A 140 -2.82 1.73 13.41
C GLY A 140 -4.04 2.59 13.11
N SER A 141 -3.88 3.90 13.02
CA SER A 141 -4.90 4.76 12.42
C SER A 141 -5.18 4.34 10.97
N ASP A 142 -6.28 4.77 10.38
CA ASP A 142 -6.61 4.44 8.99
C ASP A 142 -5.48 4.77 8.01
N SER A 143 -4.87 5.96 8.18
CA SER A 143 -3.75 6.41 7.37
C SER A 143 -2.47 5.61 7.61
N GLU A 144 -2.11 5.36 8.87
CA GLU A 144 -0.91 4.57 9.21
C GLU A 144 -1.00 3.12 8.71
N ALA A 145 -2.18 2.49 8.87
CA ALA A 145 -2.40 1.13 8.37
C ALA A 145 -2.19 1.05 6.84
N LYS A 146 -2.74 2.00 6.09
CA LYS A 146 -2.55 2.08 4.63
C LYS A 146 -1.12 2.44 4.24
N ALA A 147 -0.45 3.34 4.99
CA ALA A 147 0.94 3.70 4.78
C ALA A 147 1.87 2.48 4.88
N LYS A 148 1.69 1.63 5.90
CA LYS A 148 2.45 0.37 6.05
C LYS A 148 2.30 -0.54 4.83
N LEU A 149 1.09 -0.67 4.28
CA LEU A 149 0.86 -1.46 3.07
C LEU A 149 1.58 -0.86 1.86
N LEU A 150 1.53 0.47 1.69
CA LEU A 150 2.25 1.17 0.63
C LEU A 150 3.76 1.02 0.76
N GLU A 151 4.32 1.19 1.95
CA GLU A 151 5.76 1.02 2.22
C GLU A 151 6.24 -0.40 1.91
N ALA A 152 5.42 -1.41 2.22
CA ALA A 152 5.70 -2.80 1.87
C ALA A 152 5.58 -3.08 0.35
N GLY A 153 5.10 -2.12 -0.45
CA GLY A 153 4.96 -2.24 -1.90
C GLY A 153 3.70 -2.97 -2.36
N CYS A 154 2.66 -3.02 -1.52
CA CYS A 154 1.39 -3.59 -1.92
C CYS A 154 0.72 -2.74 -3.01
N ASN A 155 0.21 -3.41 -4.05
CA ASN A 155 -0.56 -2.80 -5.13
C ASN A 155 -2.03 -3.27 -5.10
N TYR A 156 -2.39 -4.06 -4.10
CA TYR A 156 -3.73 -4.61 -3.87
C TYR A 156 -4.03 -4.54 -2.39
N MET A 157 -5.29 -4.30 -2.04
CA MET A 157 -5.73 -4.20 -0.66
C MET A 157 -7.17 -4.70 -0.51
N LEU A 158 -7.46 -5.43 0.57
CA LEU A 158 -8.83 -5.65 0.99
C LEU A 158 -9.35 -4.38 1.69
N THR A 159 -10.46 -3.86 1.21
CA THR A 159 -11.01 -2.57 1.67
C THR A 159 -11.70 -2.65 3.02
N LYS A 160 -11.97 -3.86 3.52
CA LYS A 160 -12.63 -4.06 4.80
C LYS A 160 -11.62 -3.97 5.94
N ASP A 161 -11.91 -3.12 6.92
CA ASP A 161 -11.22 -3.12 8.19
C ASP A 161 -11.54 -4.43 8.96
N LEU A 162 -10.50 -5.18 9.29
CA LEU A 162 -10.65 -6.44 10.03
C LEU A 162 -10.98 -6.23 11.50
N ASN A 163 -10.82 -5.01 12.01
CA ASN A 163 -11.19 -4.60 13.35
C ASN A 163 -12.52 -3.84 13.41
N ASP A 164 -13.23 -3.70 12.29
CA ASP A 164 -14.54 -3.03 12.28
C ASP A 164 -15.51 -3.70 13.28
N GLY A 165 -16.04 -2.88 14.21
CA GLY A 165 -16.97 -3.33 15.25
C GLY A 165 -16.33 -3.98 16.49
N VAL A 166 -15.00 -3.98 16.64
CA VAL A 166 -14.30 -4.61 17.79
C VAL A 166 -14.23 -3.72 19.04
N GLY A 167 -14.55 -2.46 18.93
CA GLY A 167 -14.55 -1.53 20.07
C GLY A 167 -14.31 -0.09 19.65
N ILE A 168 -14.45 0.83 20.61
CA ILE A 168 -14.50 2.27 20.34
C ILE A 168 -13.10 2.85 20.03
N HIS A 169 -12.02 2.12 20.22
CA HIS A 169 -10.63 2.60 20.06
C HIS A 169 -9.69 1.50 19.52
N SER A 170 -10.20 0.58 18.71
CA SER A 170 -9.34 -0.40 18.04
C SER A 170 -8.58 0.24 16.88
N ASP A 171 -7.36 -0.25 16.61
CA ASP A 171 -6.65 0.06 15.38
C ASP A 171 -7.47 -0.38 14.16
N TYR A 172 -7.34 0.34 13.07
CA TYR A 172 -7.68 -0.19 11.76
C TYR A 172 -6.70 -1.29 11.40
N VAL A 173 -7.20 -2.37 10.83
CA VAL A 173 -6.37 -3.49 10.35
C VAL A 173 -6.78 -3.85 8.93
N TYR A 174 -5.86 -3.65 7.99
CA TYR A 174 -6.07 -3.97 6.58
C TYR A 174 -5.10 -5.05 6.10
N LEU A 175 -5.53 -5.85 5.14
CA LEU A 175 -4.67 -6.76 4.39
C LEU A 175 -4.32 -6.14 3.03
N GLY A 176 -3.03 -5.95 2.80
CA GLY A 176 -2.47 -5.67 1.48
C GLY A 176 -1.79 -6.90 0.91
N TYR A 177 -1.65 -6.96 -0.41
CA TYR A 177 -0.98 -8.09 -1.05
C TYR A 177 -0.30 -7.70 -2.36
N LYS A 178 0.59 -8.58 -2.80
CA LYS A 178 1.26 -8.53 -4.11
C LYS A 178 0.87 -9.73 -4.93
N ARG A 179 1.01 -9.63 -6.24
CA ARG A 179 0.70 -10.70 -7.20
C ARG A 179 1.90 -11.07 -8.06
N THR A 180 1.87 -12.29 -8.60
CA THR A 180 2.86 -12.83 -9.53
C THR A 180 2.19 -13.76 -10.55
N ASP A 181 2.81 -13.92 -11.70
CA ASP A 181 2.44 -14.96 -12.66
C ASP A 181 3.25 -16.24 -12.46
N ASP A 182 4.31 -16.20 -11.64
CA ASP A 182 5.10 -17.40 -11.32
C ASP A 182 4.42 -18.23 -10.22
N PRO A 183 3.94 -19.42 -10.52
CA PRO A 183 3.29 -20.31 -9.54
C PRO A 183 4.24 -20.79 -8.44
N ASN A 184 5.56 -20.71 -8.63
CA ASN A 184 6.55 -21.09 -7.61
C ASN A 184 6.72 -20.00 -6.53
N GLU A 185 6.45 -18.75 -6.89
CA GLU A 185 6.46 -17.62 -5.96
C GLU A 185 5.11 -17.41 -5.25
N ALA A 186 4.10 -18.18 -5.63
CA ALA A 186 2.75 -18.01 -5.10
C ALA A 186 2.60 -18.60 -3.68
N ILE A 187 1.83 -17.89 -2.86
CA ILE A 187 1.31 -18.43 -1.60
C ILE A 187 0.33 -19.56 -1.93
N ARG A 188 0.40 -20.65 -1.18
CA ARG A 188 -0.44 -21.83 -1.37
C ARG A 188 -1.43 -22.06 -0.24
N ASP A 189 -1.12 -21.58 0.94
CA ASP A 189 -2.05 -21.61 2.06
C ASP A 189 -1.79 -20.44 3.03
N ILE A 190 -2.86 -20.01 3.70
CA ILE A 190 -2.83 -19.04 4.79
C ILE A 190 -3.70 -19.62 5.90
N VAL A 191 -3.20 -19.57 7.13
CA VAL A 191 -3.91 -20.00 8.34
C VAL A 191 -3.86 -18.92 9.40
N SER A 192 -4.89 -18.83 10.23
CA SER A 192 -4.89 -18.00 11.43
C SER A 192 -4.58 -18.87 12.66
N ILE A 193 -3.78 -18.34 13.57
CA ILE A 193 -3.41 -18.98 14.84
C ILE A 193 -3.67 -18.00 15.96
N HIS A 194 -4.29 -18.50 17.02
CA HIS A 194 -4.68 -17.72 18.19
C HIS A 194 -3.65 -17.89 19.30
N ASP A 195 -3.36 -16.80 20.02
CA ASP A 195 -2.57 -16.73 21.27
C ASP A 195 -1.15 -17.29 21.26
N GLU A 196 -0.62 -17.66 20.10
CA GLU A 196 0.69 -18.25 20.00
C GLU A 196 1.68 -17.31 19.28
N ASP A 197 2.71 -16.89 19.97
CA ASP A 197 3.78 -16.04 19.41
C ASP A 197 4.84 -16.87 18.68
N TRP A 198 4.41 -17.82 17.88
CA TRP A 198 5.31 -18.62 17.05
C TRP A 198 5.83 -17.81 15.86
N THR A 199 7.06 -18.07 15.45
CA THR A 199 7.61 -17.54 14.20
C THR A 199 7.33 -18.46 13.02
N THR A 200 7.19 -19.76 13.29
CA THR A 200 6.87 -20.80 12.30
C THR A 200 5.88 -21.81 12.88
N TYR A 201 5.13 -22.43 11.97
CA TYR A 201 4.16 -23.48 12.27
C TYR A 201 4.26 -24.58 11.23
N THR A 202 4.12 -25.84 11.62
CA THR A 202 4.18 -26.97 10.69
C THR A 202 2.83 -27.71 10.66
N LYS A 203 2.30 -27.90 9.45
CA LYS A 203 1.07 -28.63 9.21
C LYS A 203 1.22 -29.48 7.97
N ASN A 204 0.91 -30.80 8.09
CA ASN A 204 0.96 -31.75 6.97
C ASN A 204 2.31 -31.78 6.23
N GLY A 205 3.40 -31.54 6.95
CA GLY A 205 4.76 -31.50 6.40
C GLY A 205 5.11 -30.23 5.62
N ALA A 206 4.25 -29.22 5.60
CA ALA A 206 4.55 -27.89 5.11
C ALA A 206 4.87 -26.95 6.27
N THR A 207 5.87 -26.08 6.08
CA THR A 207 6.23 -25.05 7.06
C THR A 207 5.55 -23.73 6.69
N TYR A 208 4.90 -23.13 7.68
CA TYR A 208 4.24 -21.84 7.57
C TYR A 208 5.04 -20.78 8.33
N TYR A 209 5.10 -19.58 7.80
CA TYR A 209 5.83 -18.45 8.35
C TYR A 209 4.84 -17.36 8.79
N LYS A 210 5.10 -16.79 9.96
CA LYS A 210 4.28 -15.70 10.52
C LYS A 210 4.32 -14.47 9.61
N ILE A 211 3.16 -13.88 9.35
CA ILE A 211 3.04 -12.53 8.80
C ILE A 211 3.09 -11.55 9.97
N GLU A 212 3.92 -10.53 9.87
CA GLU A 212 4.03 -9.50 10.90
C GLU A 212 2.70 -8.75 11.07
N GLY A 213 2.28 -8.58 12.30
CA GLY A 213 1.05 -7.89 12.69
C GLY A 213 0.05 -8.81 13.36
N ASN A 214 -0.73 -8.22 14.28
CA ASN A 214 -1.81 -8.86 15.00
C ASN A 214 -3.15 -8.37 14.43
N LEU A 215 -4.02 -9.28 14.00
CA LEU A 215 -5.34 -8.91 13.48
C LEU A 215 -6.26 -8.28 14.54
N ASN A 216 -5.96 -8.47 15.82
CA ASN A 216 -6.64 -7.86 16.96
C ASN A 216 -5.81 -6.73 17.61
N SER A 217 -5.00 -6.00 16.83
CA SER A 217 -4.17 -4.91 17.35
C SER A 217 -5.01 -3.88 18.11
N TRP A 218 -4.56 -3.55 19.33
CA TRP A 218 -5.16 -2.52 20.19
C TRP A 218 -6.65 -2.72 20.57
N THR A 219 -7.13 -3.94 20.69
CA THR A 219 -8.50 -4.22 21.10
C THR A 219 -8.74 -4.17 22.63
N HIS A 220 -7.99 -3.37 23.38
CA HIS A 220 -8.13 -3.17 24.84
C HIS A 220 -8.34 -4.45 25.65
N LYS A 221 -7.47 -5.45 25.52
CA LYS A 221 -7.42 -6.68 26.36
C LYS A 221 -8.69 -7.57 26.34
N VAL A 222 -9.57 -7.42 25.39
CA VAL A 222 -10.82 -8.17 25.35
C VAL A 222 -10.82 -9.29 24.32
N ALA A 223 -9.85 -9.31 23.43
CA ALA A 223 -9.73 -10.32 22.39
C ALA A 223 -8.31 -10.91 22.36
N ASP A 224 -8.25 -12.20 22.08
CA ASP A 224 -7.02 -12.95 21.93
C ASP A 224 -6.23 -12.47 20.75
N ASP A 225 -4.89 -12.56 20.80
CA ASP A 225 -4.03 -12.25 19.67
C ASP A 225 -4.31 -13.22 18.52
N ILE A 226 -4.44 -12.69 17.30
CA ILE A 226 -4.65 -13.50 16.10
C ILE A 226 -3.56 -13.16 15.09
N TYR A 227 -2.78 -14.17 14.71
CA TYR A 227 -1.70 -14.05 13.73
C TYR A 227 -2.00 -14.85 12.48
N LEU A 228 -1.61 -14.31 11.32
CA LEU A 228 -1.63 -15.03 10.06
C LEU A 228 -0.28 -15.67 9.77
N PHE A 229 -0.34 -16.89 9.26
CA PHE A 229 0.81 -17.64 8.80
C PHE A 229 0.56 -18.07 7.35
N TYR A 230 1.59 -18.01 6.52
CA TYR A 230 1.51 -18.41 5.12
C TYR A 230 2.56 -19.46 4.75
N THR A 231 2.31 -20.18 3.69
CA THR A 231 3.30 -21.10 3.10
C THR A 231 3.27 -21.02 1.57
N LYS A 232 4.44 -21.19 0.97
CA LYS A 232 4.63 -21.40 -0.47
C LYS A 232 4.93 -22.87 -0.81
N ASP A 233 4.96 -23.76 0.21
CA ASP A 233 5.25 -25.17 0.03
C ASP A 233 4.16 -25.85 -0.82
N ALA A 234 4.56 -26.55 -1.89
CA ALA A 234 3.66 -27.25 -2.79
C ALA A 234 2.79 -28.32 -2.09
N LYS A 235 3.26 -28.85 -0.95
CA LYS A 235 2.48 -29.79 -0.13
C LYS A 235 1.21 -29.18 0.47
N ALA A 236 1.14 -27.86 0.57
CA ALA A 236 -0.04 -27.18 1.12
C ALA A 236 -1.18 -27.01 0.12
N GLY A 237 -0.95 -27.29 -1.17
CA GLY A 237 -2.00 -27.23 -2.20
C GLY A 237 -1.63 -26.38 -3.41
N SER A 238 -2.64 -25.98 -4.16
CA SER A 238 -2.50 -25.13 -5.34
C SER A 238 -2.27 -23.67 -4.97
N PRO A 239 -1.65 -22.89 -5.87
CA PRO A 239 -1.49 -21.43 -5.67
C PRO A 239 -2.81 -20.70 -5.44
N ILE A 240 -2.82 -19.77 -4.50
CA ILE A 240 -3.98 -18.93 -4.21
C ILE A 240 -4.09 -17.84 -5.28
N THR A 241 -5.30 -17.63 -5.80
CA THR A 241 -5.59 -16.66 -6.86
C THR A 241 -6.36 -15.43 -6.35
N SER A 242 -7.05 -15.52 -5.21
CA SER A 242 -7.74 -14.38 -4.61
C SER A 242 -7.78 -14.46 -3.09
N LEU A 243 -7.93 -13.29 -2.47
CA LEU A 243 -8.19 -13.12 -1.05
C LEU A 243 -9.49 -12.35 -0.86
N GLY A 244 -10.18 -12.66 0.22
CA GLY A 244 -11.37 -11.95 0.64
C GLY A 244 -11.56 -12.10 2.15
N THR A 245 -12.54 -11.39 2.69
CA THR A 245 -12.98 -11.53 4.09
C THR A 245 -14.37 -12.11 4.11
N SER A 246 -14.63 -13.07 4.98
CA SER A 246 -15.99 -13.57 5.22
C SER A 246 -16.37 -13.31 6.67
N GLY A 247 -17.66 -13.00 6.89
CA GLY A 247 -18.27 -12.87 8.21
C GLY A 247 -18.69 -11.44 8.54
N SER A 248 -19.79 -11.36 9.26
CA SER A 248 -20.21 -10.16 9.97
C SER A 248 -19.68 -10.25 11.40
N VAL A 249 -19.19 -9.14 11.94
CA VAL A 249 -18.69 -8.97 13.31
C VAL A 249 -19.82 -9.09 14.37
N ALA A 250 -20.91 -9.75 14.08
CA ALA A 250 -22.17 -9.60 14.79
C ALA A 250 -22.37 -10.47 16.04
N ASN A 251 -21.42 -11.29 16.50
CA ASN A 251 -21.62 -12.07 17.71
C ASN A 251 -20.38 -12.13 18.60
N TRP A 252 -20.26 -11.16 19.47
CA TRP A 252 -19.32 -11.11 20.59
C TRP A 252 -19.86 -11.87 21.81
N SER A 253 -19.76 -13.15 21.83
CA SER A 253 -19.77 -13.91 23.08
C SER A 253 -18.58 -14.83 23.08
N HIS A 254 -17.57 -14.48 23.90
CA HIS A 254 -16.39 -15.28 24.21
C HIS A 254 -15.31 -15.42 23.11
N GLY A 255 -14.65 -14.32 22.75
CA GLY A 255 -13.27 -14.39 22.21
C GLY A 255 -13.08 -14.95 20.80
N GLU A 256 -14.08 -15.51 20.18
CA GLU A 256 -14.00 -16.06 18.82
C GLU A 256 -14.60 -15.07 17.81
N GLY A 257 -13.88 -13.98 17.57
CA GLY A 257 -14.16 -13.13 16.42
C GLY A 257 -13.85 -13.91 15.13
N ASN A 258 -14.88 -14.45 14.48
CA ASN A 258 -14.74 -15.18 13.22
C ASN A 258 -14.34 -14.23 12.08
N ARG A 259 -13.06 -13.85 12.06
CA ARG A 259 -12.46 -13.08 10.96
C ARG A 259 -11.69 -14.05 10.08
N TYR A 260 -12.38 -14.59 9.09
CA TYR A 260 -11.74 -15.50 8.16
C TYR A 260 -11.18 -14.73 6.98
N VAL A 261 -9.91 -14.91 6.71
CA VAL A 261 -9.35 -14.63 5.39
C VAL A 261 -9.83 -15.77 4.49
N VAL A 262 -10.71 -15.45 3.55
CA VAL A 262 -11.15 -16.41 2.54
C VAL A 262 -10.16 -16.37 1.39
N LYS A 263 -9.70 -17.54 1.00
CA LYS A 263 -8.79 -17.74 -0.14
C LYS A 263 -9.50 -18.57 -1.20
N THR A 264 -9.21 -18.27 -2.45
CA THR A 264 -9.62 -19.09 -3.60
C THR A 264 -8.38 -19.62 -4.33
N VAL A 265 -8.40 -20.89 -4.66
CA VAL A 265 -7.33 -21.59 -5.38
C VAL A 265 -7.55 -21.56 -6.87
#